data_4a2e8a227ff0757f93f8fc66d63693e4
#
_entry.id   4a2e8a227ff0757f93f8fc66d63693e4
#
_cell.length_a   1.000
_cell.length_b   1.000
_cell.length_c   1.000
_cell.angle_alpha   90.00
_cell.angle_beta   90.00
_cell.angle_gamma   90.00
#
_symmetry.space_group_name_H-M   'P 1'
#
loop_
_entity.id
_entity.type
_entity.pdbx_description
1 polymer ?
#
loop_
_entity_poly.entity_id
_entity_poly.type
_entity_poly.pdbx_seq_one_letter_code
_entity_poly.pdbx_strand_id
1 'polypeptide(L)'
;MKNFGAQNMVSSLKKVLMKKPQTFMSKVDTQKWNYITPLDQHLINENYNDFYKIIKNSGAEIVELGLEDENEELCDSIFTHDPSLALKDGAIILNMGKKLRKKEIDAHINF
;
A
#
# COMPACT_ATOMS: atom_id res chain seq x y z
N MET A 1 10.08 -16.33 14.70
CA MET A 1 8.70 -16.51 14.21
C MET A 1 8.23 -15.18 13.64
N LYS A 2 7.82 -15.16 12.41
CA LYS A 2 7.27 -13.94 11.81
C LYS A 2 5.90 -13.67 12.44
N ASN A 3 5.82 -12.66 13.29
CA ASN A 3 4.56 -12.24 13.93
C ASN A 3 3.79 -11.33 12.97
N PHE A 4 3.21 -11.89 11.94
CA PHE A 4 2.31 -11.18 11.04
C PHE A 4 1.09 -12.05 10.76
N GLY A 5 0.01 -11.41 10.38
CA GLY A 5 -1.21 -12.07 10.01
C GLY A 5 -2.42 -11.62 10.83
N ALA A 6 -3.58 -11.92 10.30
CA ALA A 6 -4.86 -11.59 10.90
C ALA A 6 -5.75 -12.82 10.94
N GLN A 7 -6.56 -12.93 12.00
CA GLN A 7 -7.55 -14.00 12.16
C GLN A 7 -8.97 -13.52 11.92
N ASN A 8 -9.19 -12.23 12.06
CA ASN A 8 -10.50 -11.60 11.93
C ASN A 8 -10.31 -10.09 11.71
N MET A 9 -11.40 -9.38 11.47
CA MET A 9 -11.40 -7.94 11.17
C MET A 9 -11.74 -7.05 12.36
N VAL A 10 -11.83 -7.59 13.57
CA VAL A 10 -12.27 -6.85 14.75
C VAL A 10 -11.26 -6.84 15.90
N SER A 11 -10.25 -7.68 15.86
CA SER A 11 -9.15 -7.67 16.84
C SER A 11 -8.29 -6.43 16.70
N SER A 12 -7.68 -6.01 17.80
CA SER A 12 -6.73 -4.89 17.79
C SER A 12 -5.58 -5.13 16.82
N LEU A 13 -5.26 -4.12 16.02
CA LEU A 13 -4.13 -4.16 15.11
C LEU A 13 -2.82 -4.27 15.90
N LYS A 14 -1.96 -5.18 15.51
CA LYS A 14 -0.62 -5.37 16.09
C LYS A 14 0.48 -4.90 15.15
N LYS A 15 0.31 -5.18 13.87
CA LYS A 15 1.27 -4.83 12.81
C LYS A 15 0.51 -4.45 11.55
N VAL A 16 0.90 -3.37 10.91
CA VAL A 16 0.26 -2.84 9.71
C VAL A 16 1.30 -2.61 8.62
N LEU A 17 1.08 -3.19 7.47
CA LEU A 17 1.86 -2.93 6.27
C LEU A 17 1.34 -1.65 5.61
N MET A 18 2.21 -0.67 5.45
CA MET A 18 1.91 0.58 4.78
C MET A 18 2.91 0.84 3.65
N LYS A 19 2.51 1.66 2.69
CA LYS A 19 3.40 2.11 1.63
C LYS A 19 3.31 3.62 1.49
N LYS A 20 4.47 4.26 1.50
CA LYS A 20 4.59 5.71 1.32
C LYS A 20 4.24 6.10 -0.13
N PRO A 21 3.50 7.20 -0.34
CA PRO A 21 3.24 7.71 -1.68
C PRO A 21 4.53 8.02 -2.43
N GLN A 22 4.55 7.70 -3.71
CA GLN A 22 5.66 8.05 -4.59
C GLN A 22 5.63 9.53 -4.96
N THR A 23 6.78 10.11 -5.26
CA THR A 23 6.94 11.56 -5.50
C THR A 23 6.39 12.02 -6.84
N PHE A 24 6.10 11.11 -7.75
CA PHE A 24 5.64 11.41 -9.12
C PHE A 24 4.13 11.26 -9.34
N MET A 25 3.35 10.98 -8.28
CA MET A 25 1.93 10.68 -8.44
C MET A 25 1.14 11.79 -9.12
N SER A 26 1.54 13.06 -8.94
CA SER A 26 0.90 14.20 -9.62
C SER A 26 1.20 14.29 -11.12
N LYS A 27 2.17 13.55 -11.62
CA LYS A 27 2.64 13.61 -13.02
C LYS A 27 2.14 12.43 -13.88
N VAL A 28 1.40 11.51 -13.29
CA VAL A 28 0.94 10.33 -14.03
C VAL A 28 -0.20 10.68 -14.99
N ASP A 29 -0.29 9.90 -16.05
CA ASP A 29 -1.38 9.99 -17.01
C ASP A 29 -2.71 9.57 -16.37
N THR A 30 -3.57 10.55 -16.12
CA THR A 30 -4.85 10.33 -15.43
C THR A 30 -5.78 9.41 -16.23
N GLN A 31 -5.76 9.49 -17.56
CA GLN A 31 -6.60 8.64 -18.40
C GLN A 31 -6.15 7.18 -18.32
N LYS A 32 -4.83 6.96 -18.39
CA LYS A 32 -4.23 5.63 -18.27
C LYS A 32 -4.55 4.98 -16.91
N TRP A 33 -4.53 5.77 -15.84
CA TRP A 33 -4.79 5.31 -14.47
C TRP A 33 -6.26 5.36 -14.06
N ASN A 34 -7.15 5.86 -14.92
CA ASN A 34 -8.58 6.04 -14.65
C ASN A 34 -8.86 6.99 -13.47
N TYR A 35 -8.09 8.07 -13.38
CA TYR A 35 -8.35 9.16 -12.43
C TYR A 35 -9.20 10.24 -13.12
N ILE A 36 -10.11 10.84 -12.37
CA ILE A 36 -11.01 11.90 -12.87
C ILE A 36 -10.26 13.20 -13.07
N THR A 37 -9.31 13.49 -12.17
CA THR A 37 -8.50 14.70 -12.17
C THR A 37 -7.03 14.39 -11.87
N PRO A 38 -6.09 15.27 -12.22
CA PRO A 38 -4.72 15.15 -11.74
C PRO A 38 -4.66 15.08 -10.21
N LEU A 39 -3.74 14.28 -9.69
CA LEU A 39 -3.53 14.13 -8.27
C LEU A 39 -2.71 15.30 -7.72
N ASP A 40 -3.09 15.79 -6.55
CA ASP A 40 -2.32 16.80 -5.83
C ASP A 40 -1.31 16.10 -4.91
N GLN A 41 -0.03 16.21 -5.25
CA GLN A 41 1.06 15.56 -4.51
C GLN A 41 1.16 16.04 -3.07
N HIS A 42 0.93 17.34 -2.83
CA HIS A 42 0.98 17.90 -1.48
C HIS A 42 -0.13 17.30 -0.60
N LEU A 43 -1.34 17.31 -1.12
CA LEU A 43 -2.51 16.77 -0.42
C LEU A 43 -2.37 15.26 -0.16
N ILE A 44 -1.85 14.50 -1.13
CA ILE A 44 -1.58 13.07 -0.96
C ILE A 44 -0.60 12.84 0.20
N ASN A 45 0.50 13.59 0.23
CA ASN A 45 1.51 13.45 1.27
C ASN A 45 0.97 13.84 2.66
N GLU A 46 0.18 14.92 2.72
CA GLU A 46 -0.46 15.37 3.96
C GLU A 46 -1.42 14.31 4.49
N ASN A 47 -2.33 13.82 3.66
CA ASN A 47 -3.29 12.77 4.03
C ASN A 47 -2.59 11.48 4.46
N TYR A 48 -1.53 11.08 3.76
CA TYR A 48 -0.75 9.92 4.15
C TYR A 48 -0.11 10.11 5.53
N ASN A 49 0.51 11.26 5.77
CA ASN A 49 1.15 11.54 7.04
C ASN A 49 0.15 11.55 8.21
N ASP A 50 -1.04 12.06 8.00
CA ASP A 50 -2.08 12.06 9.03
C ASP A 50 -2.60 10.64 9.29
N PHE A 51 -2.82 9.85 8.26
CA PHE A 51 -3.17 8.45 8.40
C PHE A 51 -2.08 7.65 9.10
N TYR A 52 -0.81 7.88 8.74
CA TYR A 52 0.33 7.26 9.41
C TYR A 52 0.35 7.56 10.91
N LYS A 53 0.12 8.82 11.30
CA LYS A 53 0.04 9.22 12.71
C LYS A 53 -1.09 8.50 13.45
N ILE A 54 -2.26 8.37 12.82
CA ILE A 54 -3.40 7.67 13.42
C ILE A 54 -3.03 6.20 13.70
N ILE A 55 -2.47 5.51 12.72
CA ILE A 55 -2.04 4.10 12.88
C ILE A 55 -0.96 3.99 13.95
N LYS A 56 0.05 4.86 13.93
CA LYS A 56 1.12 4.86 14.92
C LYS A 56 0.60 5.08 16.34
N ASN A 57 -0.33 6.01 16.51
CA ASN A 57 -0.92 6.33 17.81
C ASN A 57 -1.85 5.22 18.34
N SER A 58 -2.31 4.32 17.49
CA SER A 58 -3.07 3.13 17.90
C SER A 58 -2.21 2.09 18.66
N GLY A 59 -0.89 2.24 18.64
CA GLY A 59 0.06 1.31 19.24
C GLY A 59 0.46 0.16 18.30
N ALA A 60 -0.02 0.13 17.06
CA ALA A 60 0.40 -0.85 16.07
C ALA A 60 1.82 -0.58 15.58
N GLU A 61 2.59 -1.64 15.36
CA GLU A 61 3.86 -1.56 14.64
C GLU A 61 3.58 -1.28 13.16
N ILE A 62 4.22 -0.26 12.60
CA ILE A 62 4.14 0.02 11.17
C ILE A 62 5.36 -0.60 10.49
N VAL A 63 5.10 -1.36 9.44
CA VAL A 63 6.11 -1.90 8.54
C VAL A 63 5.89 -1.26 7.18
N GLU A 64 6.93 -0.64 6.64
CA GLU A 64 6.85 0.03 5.35
C GLU A 64 7.28 -0.92 4.24
N LEU A 65 6.42 -1.07 3.24
CA LEU A 65 6.77 -1.70 1.98
C LEU A 65 7.75 -0.79 1.23
N GLY A 66 8.85 -1.35 0.77
CA GLY A 66 9.90 -0.60 0.09
C GLY A 66 9.40 0.22 -1.11
N LEU A 67 10.15 1.27 -1.44
CA LEU A 67 9.92 2.01 -2.67
C LEU A 67 10.27 1.11 -3.86
N GLU A 68 9.41 1.15 -4.88
CA GLU A 68 9.68 0.50 -6.15
C GLU A 68 10.72 1.29 -6.94
N ASP A 69 11.27 0.66 -7.98
CA ASP A 69 12.10 1.35 -8.96
C ASP A 69 11.33 2.57 -9.50
N GLU A 70 11.98 3.72 -9.55
CA GLU A 70 11.41 4.98 -10.06
C GLU A 70 10.90 4.89 -11.51
N ASN A 71 11.32 3.85 -12.23
CA ASN A 71 10.82 3.55 -13.58
C ASN A 71 9.46 2.86 -13.60
N GLU A 72 8.94 2.45 -12.45
CA GLU A 72 7.65 1.79 -12.32
C GLU A 72 6.61 2.77 -11.77
N GLU A 73 5.75 3.28 -12.64
CA GLU A 73 4.65 4.19 -12.26
C GLU A 73 3.51 3.44 -11.56
N LEU A 74 3.75 2.88 -10.38
CA LEU A 74 2.75 2.11 -9.63
C LEU A 74 1.96 3.01 -8.66
N CYS A 75 1.13 3.89 -9.21
CA CYS A 75 0.39 4.89 -8.44
C CYS A 75 -0.52 4.32 -7.36
N ASP A 76 -1.21 3.21 -7.67
CA ASP A 76 -2.15 2.59 -6.74
C ASP A 76 -1.45 1.67 -5.70
N SER A 77 -0.13 1.56 -5.72
CA SER A 77 0.62 0.69 -4.80
C SER A 77 0.53 1.10 -3.33
N ILE A 78 0.09 2.32 -3.05
CA ILE A 78 -0.24 2.77 -1.69
C ILE A 78 -1.37 1.96 -1.05
N PHE A 79 -2.21 1.31 -1.86
CA PHE A 79 -3.30 0.44 -1.40
C PHE A 79 -2.80 -0.97 -1.13
N THR A 80 -2.02 -1.14 -0.08
CA THR A 80 -1.38 -2.40 0.31
C THR A 80 -2.36 -3.52 0.67
N HIS A 81 -3.63 -3.19 0.85
CA HIS A 81 -4.69 -4.16 1.14
C HIS A 81 -5.04 -5.05 -0.07
N ASP A 82 -4.90 -4.53 -1.29
CA ASP A 82 -5.40 -5.21 -2.48
C ASP A 82 -4.51 -6.36 -3.00
N PRO A 83 -3.15 -6.27 -2.97
CA PRO A 83 -2.30 -7.30 -3.54
C PRO A 83 -2.16 -8.56 -2.71
N SER A 84 -2.47 -8.52 -1.43
CA SER A 84 -2.29 -9.68 -0.54
C SER A 84 -3.32 -9.72 0.58
N LEU A 85 -3.65 -10.93 1.00
CA LEU A 85 -4.48 -11.19 2.17
C LEU A 85 -3.63 -11.85 3.26
N ALA A 86 -3.43 -11.15 4.38
CA ALA A 86 -2.68 -11.66 5.51
C ALA A 86 -3.49 -12.70 6.29
N LEU A 87 -2.87 -13.83 6.59
CA LEU A 87 -3.40 -14.92 7.42
C LEU A 87 -2.44 -15.18 8.59
N LYS A 88 -2.87 -16.01 9.54
CA LYS A 88 -2.07 -16.36 10.72
C LYS A 88 -0.68 -16.87 10.35
N ASP A 89 -0.59 -17.73 9.37
CA ASP A 89 0.64 -18.48 9.04
C ASP A 89 1.30 -18.01 7.74
N GLY A 90 0.83 -16.91 7.17
CA GLY A 90 1.37 -16.39 5.91
C GLY A 90 0.46 -15.37 5.23
N ALA A 91 0.60 -15.28 3.93
CA ALA A 91 -0.25 -14.43 3.10
C ALA A 91 -0.65 -15.14 1.80
N ILE A 92 -1.86 -14.85 1.34
CA ILE A 92 -2.31 -15.23 0.01
C ILE A 92 -2.03 -14.05 -0.91
N ILE A 93 -1.27 -14.27 -1.97
CA ILE A 93 -1.04 -13.28 -3.00
C ILE A 93 -2.22 -13.30 -3.97
N LEU A 94 -2.79 -12.13 -4.19
CA LEU A 94 -3.98 -11.97 -5.02
C LEU A 94 -3.60 -11.57 -6.45
N ASN A 95 -4.49 -11.81 -7.40
CA ASN A 95 -4.29 -11.42 -8.79
C ASN A 95 -5.00 -10.07 -9.04
N MET A 96 -4.22 -9.06 -9.43
CA MET A 96 -4.75 -7.72 -9.68
C MET A 96 -5.55 -7.66 -10.98
N GLY A 97 -6.79 -7.18 -10.91
CA GLY A 97 -7.65 -6.98 -12.07
C GLY A 97 -7.15 -5.87 -13.00
N LYS A 98 -6.67 -4.76 -12.46
CA LYS A 98 -6.11 -3.65 -13.21
C LYS A 98 -4.70 -4.01 -13.70
N LYS A 99 -4.51 -4.06 -15.02
CA LYS A 99 -3.22 -4.48 -15.63
C LYS A 99 -2.02 -3.68 -15.13
N LEU A 100 -2.20 -2.37 -14.91
CA LEU A 100 -1.15 -1.46 -14.41
C LEU A 100 -0.70 -1.78 -13.00
N ARG A 101 -1.52 -2.50 -12.22
CA ARG A 101 -1.22 -2.89 -10.84
C ARG A 101 -0.57 -4.28 -10.70
N LYS A 102 -0.43 -5.04 -11.78
CA LYS A 102 0.05 -6.43 -11.70
C LYS A 102 1.44 -6.55 -11.08
N LYS A 103 2.31 -5.59 -11.32
CA LYS A 103 3.67 -5.57 -10.78
C LYS A 103 3.74 -5.24 -9.27
N GLU A 104 2.68 -4.71 -8.69
CA GLU A 104 2.62 -4.46 -7.24
C GLU A 104 2.78 -5.74 -6.43
N ILE A 105 2.38 -6.88 -7.01
CA ILE A 105 2.48 -8.20 -6.39
C ILE A 105 3.93 -8.56 -6.05
N ASP A 106 4.88 -8.18 -6.89
CA ASP A 106 6.30 -8.52 -6.73
C ASP A 106 6.86 -7.97 -5.41
N ALA A 107 6.49 -6.75 -5.04
CA ALA A 107 6.88 -6.15 -3.77
C ALA A 107 6.33 -6.92 -2.57
N HIS A 108 5.10 -7.42 -2.67
CA HIS A 108 4.47 -8.21 -1.60
C HIS A 108 5.04 -9.62 -1.48
N ILE A 109 5.49 -10.22 -2.58
CA ILE A 109 6.15 -11.54 -2.56
C ILE A 109 7.52 -11.44 -1.89
N ASN A 110 8.25 -10.34 -2.16
CA ASN A 110 9.61 -10.13 -1.66
C ASN A 110 9.66 -9.57 -0.24
N PHE A 111 8.52 -9.18 0.33
CA PHE A 111 8.37 -8.71 1.70
C PHE A 111 8.33 -9.86 2.70
#